data_9ae85ac1fd1462d6f9c2ef1c08b58daa
#
_entry.id   9ae85ac1fd1462d6f9c2ef1c08b58daa
#
_cell.length_a   1.000
_cell.length_b   1.000
_cell.length_c   1.000
_cell.angle_alpha   90.00
_cell.angle_beta   90.00
_cell.angle_gamma   90.00
#
_symmetry.space_group_name_H-M   'P 1'
#
loop_
_entity.id
_entity.type
_entity.pdbx_description
1 polymer ?
#
loop_
_entity_poly.entity_id
_entity_poly.type
_entity_poly.pdbx_seq_one_letter_code
_entity_poly.pdbx_strand_id
1 'polypeptide(L)'
;MSLGEETRRWVGDALEAPVVAVRPLTGGVASRMLLVRVEDGREAVLRQLVDEPWRTHAEPLLRRERDVHGLLEDTAVPTPSTIALDVRGDRTDGDPSLLMTRIPGAVDLVAPDVDALAAALLDVHAIRPGPGAWPREYESWAFPAKRVVPPWSRDDRLYREAFARLEPPAPTYEPTFLHRDFHPGNVLWEDGKVSGVVDWVETSTGPADLDVAHCASNLAGLHGVETALAFRRSYVDQGGRLTADTDASAYWQLLDLIGFLPAPNGRESGAPAAVLSTVWAAHGRGDLTPELVRARREQLLAAILDLS
;
A
#
# COMPACT_ATOMS: atom_id res chain seq x y z
N MET A 1 -5.60 -10.32 23.83
CA MET A 1 -4.57 -11.06 23.05
C MET A 1 -3.25 -10.89 23.77
N SER A 2 -2.47 -11.97 23.98
CA SER A 2 -1.18 -11.90 24.67
C SER A 2 -0.05 -12.22 23.68
N LEU A 3 1.09 -11.55 23.79
CA LEU A 3 2.32 -11.96 23.15
C LEU A 3 2.82 -13.27 23.77
N GLY A 4 3.48 -14.10 22.97
CA GLY A 4 4.30 -15.18 23.49
C GLY A 4 5.42 -14.66 24.39
N GLU A 5 6.00 -15.54 25.18
CA GLU A 5 6.99 -15.12 26.20
C GLU A 5 8.28 -14.60 25.57
N GLU A 6 8.76 -15.25 24.50
CA GLU A 6 9.98 -14.83 23.81
C GLU A 6 9.79 -13.50 23.11
N THR A 7 8.66 -13.32 22.39
CA THR A 7 8.32 -12.03 21.75
C THR A 7 8.21 -10.91 22.77
N ARG A 8 7.55 -11.15 23.92
CA ARG A 8 7.41 -10.15 24.98
C ARG A 8 8.76 -9.73 25.53
N ARG A 9 9.66 -10.68 25.74
CA ARG A 9 11.04 -10.41 26.20
C ARG A 9 11.82 -9.62 25.16
N TRP A 10 11.77 -10.05 23.89
CA TRP A 10 12.47 -9.39 22.79
C TRP A 10 12.02 -7.92 22.61
N VAL A 11 10.71 -7.66 22.70
CA VAL A 11 10.18 -6.28 22.65
C VAL A 11 10.63 -5.48 23.87
N GLY A 12 10.59 -6.08 25.06
CA GLY A 12 11.02 -5.44 26.29
C GLY A 12 12.51 -5.07 26.27
N ASP A 13 13.37 -5.98 25.78
CA ASP A 13 14.80 -5.75 25.60
C ASP A 13 15.06 -4.60 24.62
N ALA A 14 14.34 -4.60 23.48
CA ALA A 14 14.51 -3.57 22.44
C ALA A 14 14.02 -2.18 22.88
N LEU A 15 13.03 -2.13 23.76
CA LEU A 15 12.49 -0.87 24.34
C LEU A 15 13.10 -0.53 25.71
N GLU A 16 14.00 -1.37 26.24
CA GLU A 16 14.64 -1.20 27.56
C GLU A 16 13.61 -1.01 28.70
N ALA A 17 12.43 -1.62 28.57
CA ALA A 17 11.35 -1.52 29.56
C ALA A 17 10.35 -2.69 29.42
N PRO A 18 9.75 -3.18 30.53
CA PRO A 18 8.78 -4.27 30.49
C PRO A 18 7.53 -3.91 29.68
N VAL A 19 7.05 -4.84 28.85
CA VAL A 19 5.78 -4.69 28.12
C VAL A 19 4.61 -4.88 29.10
N VAL A 20 3.77 -3.84 29.25
CA VAL A 20 2.61 -3.84 30.18
C VAL A 20 1.28 -3.99 29.47
N ALA A 21 1.17 -3.61 28.19
CA ALA A 21 -0.07 -3.75 27.44
C ALA A 21 0.21 -4.08 25.97
N VAL A 22 -0.73 -4.85 25.39
CA VAL A 22 -0.72 -5.19 23.95
C VAL A 22 -2.16 -5.13 23.45
N ARG A 23 -2.39 -4.42 22.34
CA ARG A 23 -3.67 -4.40 21.65
C ARG A 23 -3.51 -4.56 20.15
N PRO A 24 -4.43 -5.25 19.46
CA PRO A 24 -4.40 -5.31 18.01
C PRO A 24 -4.63 -3.93 17.40
N LEU A 25 -3.98 -3.68 16.27
CA LEU A 25 -4.31 -2.60 15.36
C LEU A 25 -5.10 -3.18 14.19
N THR A 26 -6.09 -2.43 13.71
CA THR A 26 -6.87 -2.78 12.52
C THR A 26 -6.11 -2.38 11.26
N GLY A 27 -6.26 -3.14 10.17
CA GLY A 27 -5.81 -2.74 8.85
C GLY A 27 -4.76 -3.62 8.16
N GLY A 28 -4.06 -4.50 8.85
CA GLY A 28 -3.09 -5.40 8.19
C GLY A 28 -3.78 -6.56 7.44
N VAL A 29 -3.65 -6.63 6.13
CA VAL A 29 -4.10 -7.78 5.33
C VAL A 29 -3.06 -8.91 5.36
N ALA A 30 -1.78 -8.55 5.28
CA ALA A 30 -0.65 -9.47 5.16
C ALA A 30 0.07 -9.74 6.49
N SER A 31 -0.28 -9.01 7.57
CA SER A 31 0.47 -9.04 8.83
C SER A 31 -0.43 -8.83 10.03
N ARG A 32 -0.04 -9.41 11.14
CA ARG A 32 -0.60 -9.09 12.46
C ARG A 32 0.07 -7.82 12.98
N MET A 33 -0.73 -6.75 13.15
CA MET A 33 -0.25 -5.48 13.66
C MET A 33 -0.68 -5.31 15.13
N LEU A 34 0.26 -5.02 15.99
CA LEU A 34 0.02 -4.88 17.44
C LEU A 34 0.62 -3.55 17.94
N LEU A 35 -0.17 -2.80 18.70
CA LEU A 35 0.37 -1.73 19.52
C LEU A 35 0.85 -2.33 20.83
N VAL A 36 2.10 -2.10 21.17
CA VAL A 36 2.71 -2.49 22.44
C VAL A 36 3.00 -1.24 23.27
N ARG A 37 2.74 -1.30 24.58
CA ARG A 37 3.05 -0.24 25.54
C ARG A 37 3.94 -0.80 26.64
N VAL A 38 4.99 -0.09 26.95
CA VAL A 38 5.93 -0.42 28.03
C VAL A 38 5.63 0.36 29.31
N GLU A 39 6.28 -0.01 30.40
CA GLU A 39 5.99 0.48 31.76
C GLU A 39 6.14 2.01 31.91
N ASP A 40 7.10 2.61 31.21
CA ASP A 40 7.33 4.06 31.21
C ASP A 40 6.33 4.86 30.34
N GLY A 41 5.35 4.16 29.72
CA GLY A 41 4.29 4.75 28.91
C GLY A 41 4.61 4.88 27.42
N ARG A 42 5.85 4.62 26.99
CA ARG A 42 6.20 4.60 25.55
C ARG A 42 5.40 3.53 24.81
N GLU A 43 5.06 3.83 23.55
CA GLU A 43 4.35 2.92 22.66
C GLU A 43 5.17 2.65 21.40
N ALA A 44 5.07 1.43 20.89
CA ALA A 44 5.65 0.99 19.64
C ALA A 44 4.66 0.10 18.87
N VAL A 45 4.92 -0.09 17.59
CA VAL A 45 4.11 -0.98 16.73
C VAL A 45 4.95 -2.21 16.41
N LEU A 46 4.37 -3.38 16.66
CA LEU A 46 4.91 -4.68 16.30
C LEU A 46 4.15 -5.23 15.10
N ARG A 47 4.86 -5.41 13.99
CA ARG A 47 4.41 -6.15 12.81
C ARG A 47 4.90 -7.57 12.90
N GLN A 48 4.02 -8.55 12.69
CA GLN A 48 4.38 -9.97 12.60
C GLN A 48 3.78 -10.59 11.35
N LEU A 49 4.60 -11.30 10.57
CA LEU A 49 4.14 -12.05 9.40
C LEU A 49 3.80 -13.48 9.83
N VAL A 50 2.52 -13.74 10.09
CA VAL A 50 2.04 -14.98 10.70
C VAL A 50 1.41 -15.94 9.70
N ASP A 51 0.86 -15.42 8.59
CA ASP A 51 0.11 -16.18 7.60
C ASP A 51 0.91 -16.41 6.31
N GLU A 52 0.65 -17.53 5.63
CA GLU A 52 1.20 -17.79 4.30
C GLU A 52 0.42 -17.01 3.22
N PRO A 53 1.08 -16.59 2.12
CA PRO A 53 2.50 -16.85 1.78
C PRO A 53 3.49 -15.88 2.41
N TRP A 54 3.02 -14.89 3.16
CA TRP A 54 3.83 -13.79 3.69
C TRP A 54 4.91 -14.26 4.66
N ARG A 55 4.59 -15.26 5.48
CA ARG A 55 5.53 -15.83 6.43
C ARG A 55 6.76 -16.45 5.74
N THR A 56 6.54 -17.22 4.67
CA THR A 56 7.64 -17.83 3.89
C THR A 56 8.52 -16.75 3.23
N HIS A 57 7.96 -15.59 2.89
CA HIS A 57 8.67 -14.48 2.23
C HIS A 57 9.04 -13.34 3.18
N ALA A 58 8.98 -13.57 4.49
CA ALA A 58 9.14 -12.52 5.50
C ALA A 58 10.48 -11.78 5.45
N GLU A 59 11.60 -12.52 5.30
CA GLU A 59 12.93 -11.91 5.36
C GLU A 59 13.14 -10.79 4.34
N PRO A 60 12.90 -10.96 3.04
CA PRO A 60 13.07 -9.87 2.07
C PRO A 60 12.07 -8.72 2.29
N LEU A 61 10.86 -8.99 2.75
CA LEU A 61 9.83 -7.97 3.01
C LEU A 61 10.23 -7.07 4.20
N LEU A 62 10.53 -7.69 5.35
CA LEU A 62 10.86 -6.95 6.57
C LEU A 62 12.21 -6.21 6.45
N ARG A 63 13.20 -6.79 5.75
CA ARG A 63 14.46 -6.09 5.49
C ARG A 63 14.25 -4.87 4.61
N ARG A 64 13.42 -4.98 3.57
CA ARG A 64 13.10 -3.84 2.68
C ARG A 64 12.44 -2.73 3.47
N GLU A 65 11.42 -3.03 4.28
CA GLU A 65 10.75 -2.03 5.10
C GLU A 65 11.72 -1.34 6.06
N ARG A 66 12.57 -2.10 6.75
CA ARG A 66 13.63 -1.52 7.60
C ARG A 66 14.56 -0.59 6.81
N ASP A 67 15.03 -1.02 5.63
CA ASP A 67 15.96 -0.25 4.81
C ASP A 67 15.33 1.05 4.33
N VAL A 68 14.05 1.01 3.96
CA VAL A 68 13.27 2.20 3.59
C VAL A 68 13.07 3.13 4.78
N HIS A 69 12.77 2.62 5.98
CA HIS A 69 12.69 3.46 7.18
C HIS A 69 13.99 4.25 7.39
N GLY A 70 15.15 3.59 7.27
CA GLY A 70 16.44 4.28 7.38
C GLY A 70 16.71 5.30 6.27
N LEU A 71 16.25 5.02 5.04
CA LEU A 71 16.39 5.95 3.93
C LEU A 71 15.50 7.20 4.10
N LEU A 72 14.37 7.07 4.76
CA LEU A 72 13.39 8.14 4.94
C LEU A 72 13.61 8.97 6.21
N GLU A 73 14.50 8.56 7.12
CA GLU A 73 14.68 9.17 8.44
C GLU A 73 14.92 10.69 8.39
N ASP A 74 15.70 11.15 7.40
CA ASP A 74 16.06 12.58 7.24
C ASP A 74 15.24 13.28 6.14
N THR A 75 14.09 12.73 5.76
CA THR A 75 13.21 13.29 4.71
C THR A 75 11.98 13.99 5.29
N ALA A 76 11.23 14.70 4.44
CA ALA A 76 9.96 15.32 4.84
C ALA A 76 8.82 14.30 5.00
N VAL A 77 8.98 13.06 4.54
CA VAL A 77 7.94 12.02 4.61
C VAL A 77 7.86 11.46 6.03
N PRO A 78 6.76 11.71 6.76
CA PRO A 78 6.60 11.17 8.11
C PRO A 78 6.41 9.66 8.05
N THR A 79 7.43 8.92 8.48
CA THR A 79 7.46 7.45 8.43
C THR A 79 7.92 6.85 9.77
N PRO A 80 7.55 5.61 10.11
CA PRO A 80 8.08 4.94 11.29
C PRO A 80 9.60 4.75 11.19
N SER A 81 10.29 4.75 12.33
CA SER A 81 11.67 4.27 12.43
C SER A 81 11.70 2.84 12.92
N THR A 82 12.58 2.02 12.37
CA THR A 82 12.80 0.66 12.85
C THR A 82 13.53 0.65 14.19
N ILE A 83 12.96 -0.02 15.20
CA ILE A 83 13.56 -0.21 16.52
C ILE A 83 14.33 -1.54 16.58
N ALA A 84 13.70 -2.63 16.14
CA ALA A 84 14.29 -3.96 16.13
C ALA A 84 13.70 -4.84 15.03
N LEU A 85 14.46 -5.83 14.59
CA LEU A 85 14.10 -6.72 13.50
C LEU A 85 14.49 -8.16 13.82
N ASP A 86 13.55 -9.09 13.66
CA ASP A 86 13.75 -10.54 13.71
C ASP A 86 13.11 -11.20 12.47
N VAL A 87 13.90 -11.32 11.41
CA VAL A 87 13.39 -11.78 10.10
C VAL A 87 13.03 -13.26 10.02
N ARG A 88 13.47 -14.06 11.01
CA ARG A 88 13.24 -15.50 11.05
C ARG A 88 12.29 -15.94 12.15
N GLY A 89 11.99 -15.04 13.09
CA GLY A 89 11.21 -15.39 14.26
C GLY A 89 11.99 -16.12 15.35
N ASP A 90 13.33 -16.12 15.28
CA ASP A 90 14.21 -16.86 16.21
C ASP A 90 14.04 -16.40 17.66
N ARG A 91 13.58 -15.16 17.87
CA ARG A 91 13.36 -14.51 19.16
C ARG A 91 11.92 -14.08 19.40
N THR A 92 11.02 -14.37 18.46
CA THR A 92 9.64 -13.88 18.44
C THR A 92 8.62 -15.01 18.28
N ASP A 93 8.81 -16.09 19.07
CA ASP A 93 7.96 -17.29 19.12
C ASP A 93 7.72 -17.90 17.73
N GLY A 94 8.70 -17.84 16.83
CA GLY A 94 8.63 -18.35 15.46
C GLY A 94 7.97 -17.44 14.44
N ASP A 95 7.51 -16.24 14.82
CA ASP A 95 6.85 -15.28 13.93
C ASP A 95 7.82 -14.19 13.48
N PRO A 96 8.24 -14.12 12.20
CA PRO A 96 9.07 -13.02 11.69
C PRO A 96 8.47 -11.66 12.04
N SER A 97 9.29 -10.78 12.63
CA SER A 97 8.81 -9.57 13.31
C SER A 97 9.64 -8.33 13.01
N LEU A 98 8.96 -7.18 12.90
CA LEU A 98 9.53 -5.84 12.86
C LEU A 98 8.89 -5.01 13.97
N LEU A 99 9.72 -4.46 14.86
CA LEU A 99 9.32 -3.48 15.87
C LEU A 99 9.69 -2.09 15.37
N MET A 100 8.73 -1.18 15.37
CA MET A 100 8.91 0.18 14.84
C MET A 100 8.27 1.22 15.76
N THR A 101 8.68 2.48 15.61
CA THR A 101 8.06 3.58 16.33
C THR A 101 6.59 3.74 15.94
N ARG A 102 5.78 4.18 16.92
CA ARG A 102 4.39 4.55 16.66
C ARG A 102 4.33 5.96 16.09
N ILE A 103 3.66 6.11 14.94
CA ILE A 103 3.24 7.43 14.45
C ILE A 103 1.85 7.75 15.03
N PRO A 104 1.63 8.97 15.54
CA PRO A 104 0.30 9.42 15.95
C PRO A 104 -0.68 9.46 14.78
N GLY A 105 -1.99 9.42 15.09
CA GLY A 105 -3.05 9.49 14.09
C GLY A 105 -3.73 8.16 13.82
N ALA A 106 -4.65 8.20 12.87
CA ALA A 106 -5.46 7.06 12.44
C ALA A 106 -5.75 7.15 10.93
N VAL A 107 -6.08 5.99 10.35
CA VAL A 107 -6.56 5.90 8.96
C VAL A 107 -7.94 6.57 8.85
N ASP A 108 -8.14 7.44 7.87
CA ASP A 108 -9.44 7.98 7.49
C ASP A 108 -9.84 7.50 6.09
N LEU A 109 -10.82 6.61 6.02
CA LEU A 109 -11.41 6.13 4.77
C LEU A 109 -12.78 6.75 4.48
N VAL A 110 -13.30 7.59 5.39
CA VAL A 110 -14.65 8.17 5.26
C VAL A 110 -14.60 9.46 4.45
N ALA A 111 -13.66 10.34 4.75
CA ALA A 111 -13.56 11.64 4.10
C ALA A 111 -12.09 12.04 3.85
N PRO A 112 -11.31 11.25 3.09
CA PRO A 112 -9.91 11.57 2.85
C PRO A 112 -9.81 12.88 2.05
N ASP A 113 -8.92 13.77 2.49
CA ASP A 113 -8.55 14.96 1.74
C ASP A 113 -7.65 14.55 0.57
N VAL A 114 -8.19 14.64 -0.67
CA VAL A 114 -7.46 14.21 -1.88
C VAL A 114 -6.29 15.13 -2.19
N ASP A 115 -6.35 16.40 -1.80
CA ASP A 115 -5.27 17.35 -2.03
C ASP A 115 -4.10 17.07 -1.07
N ALA A 116 -4.40 16.77 0.18
CA ALA A 116 -3.39 16.37 1.14
C ALA A 116 -2.79 14.98 0.82
N LEU A 117 -3.58 14.03 0.30
CA LEU A 117 -3.05 12.76 -0.21
C LEU A 117 -2.09 12.99 -1.39
N ALA A 118 -2.45 13.88 -2.32
CA ALA A 118 -1.60 14.21 -3.46
C ALA A 118 -0.29 14.87 -3.02
N ALA A 119 -0.35 15.80 -2.06
CA ALA A 119 0.83 16.44 -1.48
C ALA A 119 1.75 15.40 -0.81
N ALA A 120 1.20 14.50 0.00
CA ALA A 120 1.99 13.44 0.66
C ALA A 120 2.67 12.52 -0.36
N LEU A 121 1.99 12.17 -1.46
CA LEU A 121 2.60 11.37 -2.53
C LEU A 121 3.69 12.14 -3.28
N LEU A 122 3.55 13.44 -3.46
CA LEU A 122 4.60 14.29 -4.03
C LEU A 122 5.86 14.30 -3.17
N ASP A 123 5.72 14.36 -1.84
CA ASP A 123 6.86 14.27 -0.92
C ASP A 123 7.57 12.91 -1.06
N VAL A 124 6.82 11.80 -1.21
CA VAL A 124 7.39 10.49 -1.51
C VAL A 124 8.13 10.50 -2.84
N HIS A 125 7.52 11.03 -3.90
CA HIS A 125 8.11 11.07 -5.23
C HIS A 125 9.26 12.10 -5.37
N ALA A 126 9.41 13.00 -4.40
CA ALA A 126 10.56 13.91 -4.32
C ALA A 126 11.84 13.25 -3.79
N ILE A 127 11.74 12.06 -3.21
CA ILE A 127 12.90 11.34 -2.66
C ILE A 127 13.88 11.00 -3.77
N ARG A 128 15.15 11.25 -3.52
CA ARG A 128 16.26 10.95 -4.44
C ARG A 128 17.32 10.15 -3.68
N PRO A 129 17.20 8.81 -3.67
CA PRO A 129 18.22 7.97 -3.04
C PRO A 129 19.60 8.23 -3.65
N GLY A 130 20.63 8.11 -2.82
CA GLY A 130 22.01 8.22 -3.29
C GLY A 130 22.39 7.09 -4.25
N PRO A 131 23.56 7.17 -4.89
CA PRO A 131 24.04 6.12 -5.79
C PRO A 131 24.07 4.75 -5.08
N GLY A 132 23.42 3.75 -5.68
CA GLY A 132 23.34 2.39 -5.13
C GLY A 132 22.32 2.19 -4.01
N ALA A 133 21.58 3.24 -3.61
CA ALA A 133 20.54 3.16 -2.57
C ALA A 133 19.11 3.10 -3.15
N TRP A 134 18.98 3.09 -4.47
CA TRP A 134 17.67 2.93 -5.12
C TRP A 134 17.10 1.55 -4.81
N PRO A 135 15.78 1.47 -4.47
CA PRO A 135 15.13 0.19 -4.28
C PRO A 135 15.07 -0.61 -5.60
N ARG A 136 14.65 -1.87 -5.50
CA ARG A 136 14.42 -2.74 -6.67
C ARG A 136 13.51 -2.06 -7.69
N GLU A 137 13.59 -2.47 -8.95
CA GLU A 137 12.55 -2.12 -9.93
C GLU A 137 11.18 -2.67 -9.50
N TYR A 138 10.12 -1.97 -9.91
CA TYR A 138 8.75 -2.41 -9.68
C TYR A 138 8.49 -3.76 -10.34
N GLU A 139 7.64 -4.55 -9.73
CA GLU A 139 7.07 -5.74 -10.33
C GLU A 139 5.62 -5.47 -10.73
N SER A 140 5.25 -5.92 -11.94
CA SER A 140 3.87 -5.82 -12.39
C SER A 140 2.98 -6.78 -11.61
N TRP A 141 1.91 -6.27 -11.04
CA TRP A 141 0.86 -7.10 -10.43
C TRP A 141 -0.15 -7.64 -11.46
N ALA A 142 -0.13 -7.11 -12.69
CA ALA A 142 -0.96 -7.55 -13.82
C ALA A 142 -0.27 -8.60 -14.69
N PHE A 143 0.32 -9.63 -14.07
CA PHE A 143 0.96 -10.70 -14.81
C PHE A 143 -0.02 -11.44 -15.75
N PRO A 144 0.46 -12.10 -16.83
CA PRO A 144 -0.41 -12.63 -17.91
C PRO A 144 -1.56 -13.52 -17.44
N ALA A 145 -1.36 -14.34 -16.39
CA ALA A 145 -2.42 -15.20 -15.87
C ALA A 145 -3.63 -14.45 -15.29
N LYS A 146 -3.48 -13.15 -14.93
CA LYS A 146 -4.59 -12.30 -14.48
C LYS A 146 -5.41 -11.68 -15.62
N ARG A 147 -4.93 -11.75 -16.86
CA ARG A 147 -5.60 -11.18 -18.03
C ARG A 147 -6.73 -12.08 -18.50
N VAL A 148 -7.67 -12.34 -17.59
CA VAL A 148 -8.88 -13.13 -17.82
C VAL A 148 -10.07 -12.26 -17.47
N VAL A 149 -11.05 -12.16 -18.37
CA VAL A 149 -12.28 -11.41 -18.11
C VAL A 149 -12.94 -11.98 -16.86
N PRO A 150 -13.16 -11.18 -15.82
CA PRO A 150 -13.70 -11.70 -14.58
C PRO A 150 -15.19 -12.08 -14.74
N PRO A 151 -15.69 -13.10 -14.03
CA PRO A 151 -17.07 -13.59 -14.18
C PRO A 151 -18.14 -12.60 -13.73
N TRP A 152 -17.75 -11.52 -13.05
CA TRP A 152 -18.66 -10.44 -12.64
C TRP A 152 -18.66 -9.24 -13.62
N SER A 153 -17.89 -9.32 -14.72
CA SER A 153 -17.84 -8.27 -15.73
C SER A 153 -19.24 -7.90 -16.22
N ARG A 154 -19.49 -6.61 -16.36
CA ARG A 154 -20.70 -6.06 -16.97
C ARG A 154 -20.50 -5.70 -18.43
N ASP A 155 -19.24 -5.45 -18.83
CA ASP A 155 -18.83 -5.24 -20.21
C ASP A 155 -17.46 -5.88 -20.47
N ASP A 156 -17.49 -7.09 -21.01
CA ASP A 156 -16.30 -7.86 -21.36
C ASP A 156 -15.37 -7.16 -22.35
N ARG A 157 -15.89 -6.22 -23.18
CA ARG A 157 -15.08 -5.51 -24.16
C ARG A 157 -14.07 -4.61 -23.49
N LEU A 158 -14.41 -3.96 -22.37
CA LEU A 158 -13.49 -3.12 -21.60
C LEU A 158 -12.25 -3.91 -21.14
N TYR A 159 -12.47 -5.11 -20.61
CA TYR A 159 -11.36 -5.95 -20.16
C TYR A 159 -10.50 -6.45 -21.32
N ARG A 160 -11.12 -6.88 -22.44
CA ARG A 160 -10.38 -7.32 -23.63
C ARG A 160 -9.56 -6.18 -24.22
N GLU A 161 -10.08 -4.97 -24.26
CA GLU A 161 -9.37 -3.79 -24.72
C GLU A 161 -8.21 -3.45 -23.78
N ALA A 162 -8.43 -3.43 -22.46
CA ALA A 162 -7.36 -3.23 -21.48
C ALA A 162 -6.24 -4.26 -21.61
N PHE A 163 -6.58 -5.54 -21.81
CA PHE A 163 -5.58 -6.59 -22.00
C PHE A 163 -4.79 -6.37 -23.29
N ALA A 164 -5.44 -5.99 -24.40
CA ALA A 164 -4.76 -5.69 -25.66
C ALA A 164 -3.80 -4.51 -25.53
N ARG A 165 -4.15 -3.47 -24.76
CA ARG A 165 -3.26 -2.32 -24.49
C ARG A 165 -2.05 -2.69 -23.61
N LEU A 166 -2.13 -3.78 -22.87
CA LEU A 166 -1.03 -4.29 -22.04
C LEU A 166 -0.17 -5.35 -22.75
N GLU A 167 -0.47 -5.71 -24.01
CA GLU A 167 0.37 -6.66 -24.80
C GLU A 167 1.70 -6.06 -25.25
N PRO A 168 1.78 -4.78 -25.71
CA PRO A 168 3.03 -4.16 -26.07
C PRO A 168 4.00 -4.09 -24.87
N PRO A 169 5.32 -3.97 -25.14
CA PRO A 169 6.28 -3.69 -24.08
C PRO A 169 5.90 -2.43 -23.28
N ALA A 170 6.24 -2.44 -22.00
CA ALA A 170 6.01 -1.29 -21.14
C ALA A 170 6.63 -0.01 -21.73
N PRO A 171 5.94 1.14 -21.69
CA PRO A 171 6.49 2.41 -22.11
C PRO A 171 7.75 2.78 -21.32
N THR A 172 8.61 3.59 -21.91
CA THR A 172 9.72 4.21 -21.18
C THR A 172 9.23 5.17 -20.13
N TYR A 173 9.94 5.28 -19.01
CA TYR A 173 9.57 6.14 -17.90
C TYR A 173 10.78 6.79 -17.24
N GLU A 174 10.54 7.89 -16.52
CA GLU A 174 11.53 8.50 -15.62
C GLU A 174 11.50 7.76 -14.29
N PRO A 175 12.64 7.22 -13.79
CA PRO A 175 12.70 6.51 -12.54
C PRO A 175 12.30 7.40 -11.36
N THR A 176 11.29 6.99 -10.61
CA THR A 176 10.78 7.65 -9.41
C THR A 176 10.85 6.67 -8.24
N PHE A 177 11.12 7.18 -7.03
CA PHE A 177 11.00 6.40 -5.81
C PHE A 177 9.51 6.18 -5.52
N LEU A 178 9.06 4.94 -5.47
CA LEU A 178 7.67 4.57 -5.30
C LEU A 178 7.43 3.96 -3.93
N HIS A 179 6.32 4.31 -3.32
CA HIS A 179 5.74 3.54 -2.22
C HIS A 179 5.25 2.16 -2.70
N ARG A 180 4.64 2.15 -3.86
CA ARG A 180 4.07 1.02 -4.61
C ARG A 180 2.76 0.46 -4.03
N ASP A 181 2.43 0.81 -2.78
CA ASP A 181 1.14 0.51 -2.13
C ASP A 181 0.55 1.79 -1.49
N PHE A 182 0.72 2.94 -2.15
CA PHE A 182 0.21 4.22 -1.64
C PHE A 182 -1.30 4.31 -1.84
N HIS A 183 -2.04 4.32 -0.74
CA HIS A 183 -3.50 4.49 -0.75
C HIS A 183 -4.00 5.02 0.60
N PRO A 184 -5.28 5.50 0.72
CA PRO A 184 -5.78 6.08 1.96
C PRO A 184 -5.64 5.20 3.20
N GLY A 185 -5.59 3.88 3.06
CA GLY A 185 -5.40 2.93 4.16
C GLY A 185 -3.97 2.89 4.72
N ASN A 186 -3.00 3.42 4.00
CA ASN A 186 -1.59 3.52 4.40
C ASN A 186 -1.16 4.94 4.76
N VAL A 187 -2.12 5.88 4.86
CA VAL A 187 -1.90 7.25 5.29
C VAL A 187 -2.62 7.50 6.61
N LEU A 188 -1.86 8.00 7.60
CA LEU A 188 -2.38 8.34 8.92
C LEU A 188 -2.69 9.83 9.00
N TRP A 189 -3.75 10.15 9.73
CA TRP A 189 -4.25 11.51 9.92
C TRP A 189 -4.34 11.86 11.38
N GLU A 190 -3.88 13.07 11.72
CA GLU A 190 -4.03 13.67 13.05
C GLU A 190 -4.41 15.14 12.86
N ASP A 191 -5.47 15.59 13.54
CA ASP A 191 -5.99 16.97 13.46
C ASP A 191 -6.23 17.47 12.01
N GLY A 192 -6.72 16.60 11.14
CA GLY A 192 -7.01 16.91 9.73
C GLY A 192 -5.78 17.04 8.82
N LYS A 193 -4.60 16.62 9.28
CA LYS A 193 -3.35 16.64 8.50
C LYS A 193 -2.78 15.23 8.39
N VAL A 194 -2.06 14.97 7.31
CA VAL A 194 -1.27 13.75 7.18
C VAL A 194 -0.18 13.74 8.26
N SER A 195 -0.24 12.74 9.13
CA SER A 195 0.72 12.52 10.21
C SER A 195 1.69 11.39 9.92
N GLY A 196 1.40 10.51 8.96
CA GLY A 196 2.28 9.40 8.62
C GLY A 196 1.92 8.69 7.32
N VAL A 197 2.95 8.14 6.69
CA VAL A 197 2.84 7.17 5.59
C VAL A 197 3.49 5.86 6.07
N VAL A 198 2.75 4.75 5.95
CA VAL A 198 3.13 3.46 6.53
C VAL A 198 3.03 2.33 5.51
N ASP A 199 3.58 1.17 5.83
CA ASP A 199 3.57 -0.05 5.00
C ASP A 199 4.46 0.05 3.74
N TRP A 200 5.76 0.12 3.95
CA TRP A 200 6.79 0.31 2.92
C TRP A 200 7.33 -0.99 2.32
N VAL A 201 6.65 -2.12 2.55
CA VAL A 201 7.12 -3.45 2.09
C VAL A 201 7.21 -3.59 0.57
N GLU A 202 6.41 -2.81 -0.20
CA GLU A 202 6.38 -2.88 -1.66
C GLU A 202 7.23 -1.82 -2.36
N THR A 203 7.91 -0.96 -1.60
CA THR A 203 8.77 0.11 -2.13
C THR A 203 9.66 -0.38 -3.28
N SER A 204 9.66 0.40 -4.34
CA SER A 204 10.35 0.08 -5.59
C SER A 204 10.71 1.34 -6.37
N THR A 205 11.41 1.16 -7.49
CA THR A 205 11.66 2.19 -8.49
C THR A 205 10.79 1.93 -9.71
N GLY A 206 10.14 2.96 -10.22
CA GLY A 206 9.28 2.84 -11.41
C GLY A 206 8.70 4.19 -11.85
N PRO A 207 7.71 4.20 -12.75
CA PRO A 207 7.01 5.43 -13.12
C PRO A 207 6.10 5.92 -11.99
N ALA A 208 6.07 7.24 -11.76
CA ALA A 208 5.18 7.87 -10.78
C ALA A 208 3.70 7.51 -10.99
N ASP A 209 3.33 7.26 -12.24
CA ASP A 209 2.00 6.84 -12.66
C ASP A 209 1.49 5.61 -11.88
N LEU A 210 2.37 4.68 -11.46
CA LEU A 210 1.95 3.47 -10.73
C LEU A 210 1.38 3.78 -9.34
N ASP A 211 2.03 4.66 -8.56
CA ASP A 211 1.50 5.04 -7.25
C ASP A 211 0.24 5.88 -7.38
N VAL A 212 0.19 6.79 -8.37
CA VAL A 212 -1.00 7.58 -8.65
C VAL A 212 -2.16 6.69 -9.10
N ALA A 213 -1.91 5.69 -9.96
CA ALA A 213 -2.90 4.72 -10.39
C ALA A 213 -3.39 3.86 -9.22
N HIS A 214 -2.48 3.43 -8.34
CA HIS A 214 -2.82 2.61 -7.17
C HIS A 214 -3.73 3.37 -6.20
N CYS A 215 -3.38 4.60 -5.87
CA CYS A 215 -4.21 5.45 -5.04
C CYS A 215 -5.58 5.72 -5.69
N ALA A 216 -5.61 6.07 -6.98
CA ALA A 216 -6.83 6.31 -7.74
C ALA A 216 -7.73 5.05 -7.79
N SER A 217 -7.17 3.86 -7.99
CA SER A 217 -7.91 2.58 -8.00
C SER A 217 -8.57 2.28 -6.64
N ASN A 218 -7.89 2.62 -5.54
CA ASN A 218 -8.44 2.49 -4.19
C ASN A 218 -9.50 3.56 -3.91
N LEU A 219 -9.25 4.82 -4.27
CA LEU A 219 -10.23 5.91 -4.15
C LEU A 219 -11.48 5.65 -4.99
N ALA A 220 -11.34 5.11 -6.21
CA ALA A 220 -12.49 4.70 -6.99
C ALA A 220 -13.34 3.66 -6.26
N GLY A 221 -12.73 2.62 -5.70
CA GLY A 221 -13.43 1.62 -4.90
C GLY A 221 -14.15 2.23 -3.69
N LEU A 222 -13.48 3.11 -2.96
CA LEU A 222 -13.99 3.76 -1.76
C LEU A 222 -15.06 4.81 -2.04
N HIS A 223 -14.87 5.68 -3.02
CA HIS A 223 -15.66 6.91 -3.20
C HIS A 223 -16.22 7.11 -4.62
N GLY A 224 -15.83 6.27 -5.58
CA GLY A 224 -16.23 6.37 -6.98
C GLY A 224 -15.21 7.09 -7.86
N VAL A 225 -15.46 7.08 -9.17
CA VAL A 225 -14.52 7.49 -10.22
C VAL A 225 -14.15 8.97 -10.11
N GLU A 226 -15.11 9.84 -9.80
CA GLU A 226 -14.87 11.29 -9.70
C GLU A 226 -13.79 11.63 -8.66
N THR A 227 -13.80 10.95 -7.51
CA THR A 227 -12.77 11.13 -6.46
C THR A 227 -11.40 10.64 -6.93
N ALA A 228 -11.35 9.53 -7.65
CA ALA A 228 -10.10 9.02 -8.24
C ALA A 228 -9.50 10.00 -9.25
N LEU A 229 -10.34 10.55 -10.13
CA LEU A 229 -9.91 11.55 -11.12
C LEU A 229 -9.55 12.89 -10.46
N ALA A 230 -10.24 13.29 -9.39
CA ALA A 230 -9.89 14.48 -8.63
C ALA A 230 -8.50 14.35 -8.00
N PHE A 231 -8.19 13.21 -7.38
CA PHE A 231 -6.85 12.94 -6.82
C PHE A 231 -5.77 13.03 -7.90
N ARG A 232 -5.97 12.41 -9.07
CA ARG A 232 -5.02 12.47 -10.17
C ARG A 232 -4.79 13.90 -10.66
N ARG A 233 -5.88 14.70 -10.80
CA ARG A 233 -5.78 16.13 -11.14
C ARG A 233 -4.99 16.89 -10.09
N SER A 234 -5.34 16.74 -8.81
CA SER A 234 -4.68 17.40 -7.70
C SER A 234 -3.17 17.09 -7.66
N TYR A 235 -2.77 15.83 -7.90
CA TYR A 235 -1.36 15.46 -7.98
C TYR A 235 -0.62 16.25 -9.09
N VAL A 236 -1.22 16.38 -10.27
CA VAL A 236 -0.62 17.13 -11.40
C VAL A 236 -0.62 18.63 -11.14
N ASP A 237 -1.73 19.19 -10.63
CA ASP A 237 -1.90 20.62 -10.35
C ASP A 237 -0.91 21.13 -9.28
N GLN A 238 -0.54 20.24 -8.35
CA GLN A 238 0.49 20.51 -7.33
C GLN A 238 1.93 20.31 -7.84
N GLY A 239 2.12 20.01 -9.14
CA GLY A 239 3.43 19.90 -9.77
C GLY A 239 3.95 18.49 -9.97
N GLY A 240 3.15 17.48 -9.70
CA GLY A 240 3.47 16.08 -9.97
C GLY A 240 3.60 15.82 -11.47
N ARG A 241 4.55 14.98 -11.82
CA ARG A 241 4.83 14.62 -13.23
C ARG A 241 4.37 13.20 -13.49
N LEU A 242 3.46 13.04 -14.43
CA LEU A 242 3.04 11.78 -15.01
C LEU A 242 3.60 11.64 -16.41
N THR A 243 3.53 10.46 -16.96
CA THR A 243 3.88 10.20 -18.37
C THR A 243 3.04 11.11 -19.27
N ALA A 244 3.71 11.92 -20.09
CA ALA A 244 3.06 12.96 -20.91
C ALA A 244 2.27 12.37 -22.09
N ASP A 245 2.70 11.23 -22.61
CA ASP A 245 1.97 10.50 -23.64
C ASP A 245 0.74 9.85 -23.05
N THR A 246 -0.44 10.11 -23.64
CA THR A 246 -1.73 9.69 -23.10
C THR A 246 -1.86 8.16 -23.10
N ASP A 247 -1.43 7.50 -24.18
CA ASP A 247 -1.51 6.04 -24.27
C ASP A 247 -0.56 5.36 -23.28
N ALA A 248 0.65 5.91 -23.12
CA ALA A 248 1.62 5.41 -22.16
C ALA A 248 1.15 5.64 -20.71
N SER A 249 0.51 6.78 -20.41
CA SER A 249 -0.08 7.02 -19.09
C SER A 249 -1.27 6.09 -18.83
N ALA A 250 -2.11 5.83 -19.84
CA ALA A 250 -3.19 4.84 -19.75
C ALA A 250 -2.64 3.43 -19.52
N TYR A 251 -1.53 3.04 -20.16
CA TYR A 251 -0.87 1.75 -19.92
C TYR A 251 -0.58 1.53 -18.43
N TRP A 252 0.02 2.51 -17.75
CA TRP A 252 0.36 2.38 -16.33
C TRP A 252 -0.87 2.29 -15.43
N GLN A 253 -1.91 3.06 -15.74
CA GLN A 253 -3.18 3.00 -15.02
C GLN A 253 -3.88 1.63 -15.19
N LEU A 254 -3.90 1.10 -16.41
CA LEU A 254 -4.44 -0.23 -16.71
C LEU A 254 -3.62 -1.32 -16.02
N LEU A 255 -2.28 -1.19 -16.03
CA LEU A 255 -1.39 -2.16 -15.39
C LEU A 255 -1.69 -2.31 -13.90
N ASP A 256 -1.92 -1.20 -13.19
CA ASP A 256 -2.29 -1.23 -11.79
C ASP A 256 -3.70 -1.81 -11.59
N LEU A 257 -4.69 -1.30 -12.32
CA LEU A 257 -6.10 -1.69 -12.16
C LEU A 257 -6.33 -3.18 -12.44
N ILE A 258 -5.68 -3.74 -13.49
CA ILE A 258 -5.71 -5.17 -13.81
C ILE A 258 -4.98 -5.99 -12.74
N GLY A 259 -4.02 -5.41 -12.05
CA GLY A 259 -3.36 -6.01 -10.89
C GLY A 259 -4.31 -6.44 -9.76
N PHE A 260 -5.48 -5.81 -9.64
CA PHE A 260 -6.52 -6.18 -8.67
C PHE A 260 -7.40 -7.36 -9.10
N LEU A 261 -7.26 -7.85 -10.33
CA LEU A 261 -8.00 -9.03 -10.76
C LEU A 261 -7.43 -10.29 -10.07
N PRO A 262 -8.28 -11.27 -9.74
CA PRO A 262 -7.81 -12.53 -9.18
C PRO A 262 -7.00 -13.32 -10.21
N ALA A 263 -5.99 -14.02 -9.72
CA ALA A 263 -5.28 -15.00 -10.54
C ALA A 263 -6.03 -16.32 -10.55
N PRO A 264 -6.10 -17.03 -11.70
CA PRO A 264 -6.81 -18.31 -11.81
C PRO A 264 -6.30 -19.41 -10.88
N ASN A 265 -5.08 -19.30 -10.41
CA ASN A 265 -4.40 -20.25 -9.51
C ASN A 265 -4.46 -19.85 -8.02
N GLY A 266 -5.32 -18.88 -7.65
CA GLY A 266 -5.44 -18.39 -6.28
C GLY A 266 -4.23 -17.59 -5.77
N ARG A 267 -3.23 -17.34 -6.61
CA ARG A 267 -2.16 -16.37 -6.31
C ARG A 267 -2.72 -14.98 -6.51
N GLU A 268 -3.10 -14.35 -5.43
CA GLU A 268 -3.59 -12.98 -5.43
C GLU A 268 -2.44 -12.05 -5.07
N SER A 269 -2.02 -11.22 -6.02
CA SER A 269 -1.34 -9.98 -5.73
C SER A 269 -2.41 -8.88 -5.76
N GLY A 270 -2.48 -8.08 -4.71
CA GLY A 270 -3.58 -7.16 -4.47
C GLY A 270 -4.75 -7.81 -3.73
N ALA A 271 -5.30 -7.13 -2.73
CA ALA A 271 -6.39 -7.68 -1.95
C ALA A 271 -7.69 -7.75 -2.78
N PRO A 272 -8.38 -8.90 -2.83
CA PRO A 272 -9.67 -9.02 -3.50
C PRO A 272 -10.69 -8.04 -2.94
N ALA A 273 -11.66 -7.63 -3.75
CA ALA A 273 -12.73 -6.72 -3.31
C ALA A 273 -13.44 -7.19 -2.03
N ALA A 274 -13.55 -8.52 -1.83
CA ALA A 274 -14.15 -9.10 -0.63
C ALA A 274 -13.28 -8.88 0.62
N VAL A 275 -11.96 -8.98 0.50
CA VAL A 275 -11.03 -8.71 1.61
C VAL A 275 -10.99 -7.22 1.89
N LEU A 276 -10.88 -6.39 0.86
CA LEU A 276 -10.86 -4.93 1.00
C LEU A 276 -12.14 -4.40 1.66
N SER A 277 -13.33 -4.87 1.27
CA SER A 277 -14.57 -4.42 1.90
C SER A 277 -14.64 -4.80 3.39
N THR A 278 -14.07 -5.94 3.78
CA THR A 278 -13.98 -6.32 5.20
C THR A 278 -13.01 -5.40 5.98
N VAL A 279 -11.83 -5.13 5.42
CA VAL A 279 -10.85 -4.20 6.03
C VAL A 279 -11.42 -2.79 6.11
N TRP A 280 -12.04 -2.31 5.03
CA TRP A 280 -12.62 -0.96 5.01
C TRP A 280 -13.82 -0.80 5.95
N ALA A 281 -14.59 -1.87 6.18
CA ALA A 281 -15.67 -1.86 7.17
C ALA A 281 -15.15 -1.58 8.58
N ALA A 282 -13.98 -2.10 8.94
CA ALA A 282 -13.33 -1.81 10.23
C ALA A 282 -12.88 -0.34 10.38
N HIS A 283 -12.81 0.40 9.26
CA HIS A 283 -12.50 1.84 9.20
C HIS A 283 -13.72 2.69 8.81
N GLY A 284 -14.92 2.26 9.20
CA GLY A 284 -16.15 3.06 9.02
C GLY A 284 -16.83 2.95 7.66
N ARG A 285 -16.34 2.09 6.74
CA ARG A 285 -16.88 1.90 5.40
C ARG A 285 -17.63 0.57 5.25
N GLY A 286 -18.48 0.25 6.23
CA GLY A 286 -19.37 -0.92 6.17
C GLY A 286 -20.49 -0.83 5.11
N ASP A 287 -20.60 0.30 4.43
CA ASP A 287 -21.49 0.54 3.28
C ASP A 287 -20.98 -0.11 1.98
N LEU A 288 -19.70 -0.49 1.91
CA LEU A 288 -19.07 -0.99 0.70
C LEU A 288 -19.18 -2.50 0.57
N THR A 289 -19.97 -2.95 -0.39
CA THR A 289 -19.99 -4.38 -0.76
C THR A 289 -18.94 -4.70 -1.83
N PRO A 290 -18.50 -5.96 -1.95
CA PRO A 290 -17.59 -6.38 -3.01
C PRO A 290 -18.09 -6.04 -4.42
N GLU A 291 -19.41 -6.15 -4.65
CA GLU A 291 -20.07 -5.84 -5.92
C GLU A 291 -19.97 -4.34 -6.25
N LEU A 292 -20.17 -3.48 -5.25
CA LEU A 292 -20.06 -2.04 -5.43
C LEU A 292 -18.61 -1.64 -5.75
N VAL A 293 -17.63 -2.20 -5.03
CA VAL A 293 -16.21 -1.95 -5.28
C VAL A 293 -15.81 -2.38 -6.70
N ARG A 294 -16.22 -3.57 -7.12
CA ARG A 294 -15.99 -4.09 -8.49
C ARG A 294 -16.63 -3.18 -9.55
N ALA A 295 -17.89 -2.78 -9.35
CA ALA A 295 -18.59 -1.91 -10.28
C ALA A 295 -17.91 -0.55 -10.44
N ARG A 296 -17.43 0.05 -9.35
CA ARG A 296 -16.70 1.33 -9.37
C ARG A 296 -15.34 1.20 -10.06
N ARG A 297 -14.61 0.10 -9.86
CA ARG A 297 -13.35 -0.16 -10.58
C ARG A 297 -13.58 -0.40 -12.07
N GLU A 298 -14.67 -1.07 -12.46
CA GLU A 298 -15.06 -1.21 -13.88
C GLU A 298 -15.42 0.14 -14.51
N GLN A 299 -16.07 1.04 -13.76
CA GLN A 299 -16.29 2.43 -14.21
C GLN A 299 -14.98 3.20 -14.38
N LEU A 300 -13.99 3.00 -13.48
CA LEU A 300 -12.67 3.61 -13.64
C LEU A 300 -11.97 3.04 -14.88
N LEU A 301 -12.07 1.74 -15.12
CA LEU A 301 -11.54 1.09 -16.33
C LEU A 301 -12.11 1.74 -17.61
N ALA A 302 -13.42 1.93 -17.66
CA ALA A 302 -14.07 2.62 -18.79
C ALA A 302 -13.54 4.05 -18.95
N ALA A 303 -13.45 4.81 -17.87
CA ALA A 303 -12.95 6.18 -17.91
C ALA A 303 -11.48 6.27 -18.39
N ILE A 304 -10.62 5.34 -18.04
CA ILE A 304 -9.23 5.29 -18.53
C ILE A 304 -9.21 5.01 -20.04
N LEU A 305 -10.03 4.08 -20.51
CA LEU A 305 -10.10 3.70 -21.93
C LEU A 305 -10.71 4.80 -22.81
N ASP A 306 -11.65 5.57 -22.27
CA ASP A 306 -12.29 6.70 -22.98
C ASP A 306 -11.40 7.94 -23.07
N LEU A 307 -10.40 8.08 -22.19
CA LEU A 307 -9.47 9.21 -22.17
C LEU A 307 -8.22 9.00 -23.04
N SER A 308 -8.01 7.81 -23.59
CA SER A 308 -6.82 7.40 -24.32
C SER A 308 -7.06 7.21 -25.81
#